data_9cd75bde02a29468a04f147d8faa8483
#
_entry.id   9cd75bde02a29468a04f147d8faa8483
#
_cell.length_a   1.000
_cell.length_b   1.000
_cell.length_c   1.000
_cell.angle_alpha   90.00
_cell.angle_beta   90.00
_cell.angle_gamma   90.00
#
_symmetry.space_group_name_H-M   'P 1'
#
loop_
_entity.id
_entity.type
_entity.pdbx_description
1 polymer ?
#
loop_
_entity_poly.entity_id
_entity_poly.type
_entity_poly.pdbx_seq_one_letter_code
_entity_poly.pdbx_strand_id
1 'polypeptide(L)'
;MVGFRSASTTVAVDRADGSVRWRIGPDVLAQQHHPHELPGGTVLVFDNGTYRDTTSVPYSRVLELDPHTGEEVWSYEDNPPQTFFSPYMSSAQRLPNGNTFIAEGSFGRLFEVTPGGDVVWEFVVPQFRSFGKGVGLESSDGAQNSVFRAYRYSAEQLPWL
;
A
#
# COMPACT_ATOMS: atom_id res chain seq x y z
N MET A 1 6.75 4.69 13.62
CA MET A 1 5.39 4.79 13.08
C MET A 1 4.64 3.50 13.32
N VAL A 2 3.33 3.55 13.58
CA VAL A 2 2.46 2.40 13.82
C VAL A 2 1.17 2.57 13.03
N GLY A 3 0.79 1.54 12.26
CA GLY A 3 -0.48 1.50 11.52
C GLY A 3 -1.49 0.58 12.22
N PHE A 4 -2.66 1.09 12.49
CA PHE A 4 -3.81 0.35 13.04
C PHE A 4 -4.84 0.13 11.92
N ARG A 5 -4.70 -0.97 11.18
CA ARG A 5 -5.54 -1.28 10.02
C ARG A 5 -7.03 -1.19 10.34
N SER A 6 -7.49 -1.93 11.36
CA SER A 6 -8.92 -2.01 11.71
C SER A 6 -9.51 -0.67 12.20
N ALA A 7 -8.67 0.27 12.59
CA ALA A 7 -9.06 1.62 12.97
C ALA A 7 -8.84 2.65 11.86
N SER A 8 -8.40 2.20 10.66
CA SER A 8 -8.05 3.09 9.54
C SER A 8 -7.16 4.26 9.97
N THR A 9 -6.18 4.00 10.83
CA THR A 9 -5.39 5.04 11.49
C THR A 9 -3.90 4.70 11.44
N THR A 10 -3.09 5.72 11.21
CA THR A 10 -1.64 5.67 11.33
C THR A 10 -1.16 6.77 12.26
N VAL A 11 -0.19 6.45 13.12
CA VAL A 11 0.38 7.40 14.09
C VAL A 11 1.90 7.37 14.07
N ALA A 12 2.53 8.50 14.33
CA ALA A 12 3.92 8.53 14.78
C ALA A 12 3.95 8.69 16.30
N VAL A 13 4.74 7.84 16.94
CA VAL A 13 4.92 7.83 18.39
C VAL A 13 6.37 8.19 18.72
N ASP A 14 6.57 9.12 19.63
CA ASP A 14 7.90 9.41 20.17
C ASP A 14 8.41 8.21 20.96
N ARG A 15 9.63 7.77 20.67
CA ARG A 15 10.21 6.60 21.33
C ARG A 15 10.69 6.87 22.75
N ALA A 16 10.90 8.15 23.09
CA ALA A 16 11.42 8.52 24.40
C ALA A 16 10.32 8.52 25.47
N ASP A 17 9.13 8.99 25.13
CA ASP A 17 8.06 9.21 26.10
C ASP A 17 6.70 8.59 25.71
N GLY A 18 6.60 8.01 24.49
CA GLY A 18 5.37 7.40 24.00
C GLY A 18 4.32 8.38 23.52
N SER A 19 4.60 9.68 23.48
CA SER A 19 3.67 10.70 23.01
C SER A 19 3.36 10.54 21.50
N VAL A 20 2.12 10.83 21.10
CA VAL A 20 1.74 10.83 19.68
C VAL A 20 2.15 12.17 19.06
N ARG A 21 3.04 12.12 18.08
CA ARG A 21 3.52 13.30 17.34
C ARG A 21 2.52 13.77 16.30
N TRP A 22 1.93 12.84 15.58
CA TRP A 22 0.87 13.09 14.61
C TRP A 22 0.01 11.85 14.39
N ARG A 23 -1.18 12.05 13.82
CA ARG A 23 -2.14 11.00 13.50
C ARG A 23 -2.85 11.31 12.18
N ILE A 24 -2.94 10.32 11.30
CA ILE A 24 -3.82 10.31 10.12
C ILE A 24 -4.89 9.25 10.37
N GLY A 25 -6.15 9.63 10.28
CA GLY A 25 -7.29 8.81 10.70
C GLY A 25 -8.23 8.38 9.58
N PRO A 26 -9.41 7.87 9.95
CA PRO A 26 -10.40 7.32 9.01
C PRO A 26 -11.04 8.36 8.10
N ASP A 27 -10.89 9.64 8.38
CA ASP A 27 -11.33 10.72 7.48
C ASP A 27 -10.56 10.72 6.15
N VAL A 28 -9.33 10.14 6.17
CA VAL A 28 -8.45 10.05 4.99
C VAL A 28 -8.23 8.60 4.56
N LEU A 29 -8.05 7.67 5.51
CA LEU A 29 -7.61 6.30 5.26
C LEU A 29 -8.76 5.29 5.42
N ALA A 30 -8.68 4.18 4.67
CA ALA A 30 -9.60 3.06 4.77
C ALA A 30 -8.85 1.71 4.80
N GLN A 31 -8.55 1.22 6.00
CA GLN A 31 -7.85 -0.04 6.29
C GLN A 31 -6.46 -0.18 5.63
N GLN A 32 -5.70 0.87 5.68
CA GLN A 32 -4.38 1.03 5.05
C GLN A 32 -3.33 0.01 5.50
N HIS A 33 -2.32 -0.17 4.63
CA HIS A 33 -1.10 -0.93 4.93
C HIS A 33 0.15 -0.13 4.59
N HIS A 34 1.28 -0.57 5.15
CA HIS A 34 2.61 -0.10 4.85
C HIS A 34 2.81 1.43 4.94
N PRO A 35 2.31 2.13 5.96
CA PRO A 35 2.66 3.53 6.16
C PRO A 35 4.15 3.65 6.50
N HIS A 36 4.86 4.57 5.85
CA HIS A 36 6.25 4.89 6.18
C HIS A 36 6.57 6.33 5.78
N GLU A 37 7.52 6.91 6.51
CA GLU A 37 7.98 8.27 6.28
C GLU A 37 8.99 8.29 5.13
N LEU A 38 8.84 9.26 4.24
CA LEU A 38 9.79 9.56 3.18
C LEU A 38 10.84 10.57 3.67
N PRO A 39 12.02 10.68 3.01
CA PRO A 39 13.07 11.60 3.40
C PRO A 39 12.64 13.07 3.55
N GLY A 40 11.56 13.47 2.88
CA GLY A 40 10.97 14.83 2.99
C GLY A 40 10.07 15.05 4.20
N GLY A 41 9.82 14.04 5.02
CA GLY A 41 8.92 14.10 6.18
C GLY A 41 7.45 13.81 5.86
N THR A 42 7.11 13.60 4.60
CA THR A 42 5.79 13.12 4.18
C THR A 42 5.62 11.62 4.45
N VAL A 43 4.40 11.13 4.43
CA VAL A 43 4.08 9.71 4.67
C VAL A 43 3.52 9.08 3.41
N LEU A 44 4.18 8.03 2.92
CA LEU A 44 3.66 7.18 1.85
C LEU A 44 2.89 6.02 2.46
N VAL A 45 1.69 5.73 1.95
CA VAL A 45 0.81 4.69 2.47
C VAL A 45 0.00 4.03 1.36
N PHE A 46 -0.19 2.72 1.44
CA PHE A 46 -1.15 1.99 0.61
C PHE A 46 -2.52 2.02 1.30
N ASP A 47 -3.45 2.80 0.77
CA ASP A 47 -4.83 2.92 1.27
C ASP A 47 -5.71 1.88 0.56
N ASN A 48 -5.99 0.77 1.24
CA ASN A 48 -6.70 -0.37 0.65
C ASN A 48 -8.13 -0.05 0.22
N GLY A 49 -8.78 0.94 0.83
CA GLY A 49 -10.13 1.36 0.46
C GLY A 49 -11.25 0.42 0.91
N THR A 50 -10.91 -0.60 1.72
CA THR A 50 -11.89 -1.54 2.26
C THR A 50 -12.77 -0.82 3.29
N TYR A 51 -14.10 -0.86 3.08
CA TYR A 51 -15.09 -0.13 3.88
C TYR A 51 -14.95 1.40 3.84
N ARG A 52 -14.43 1.97 2.73
CA ARG A 52 -14.51 3.41 2.52
C ARG A 52 -15.98 3.78 2.29
N ASP A 53 -16.52 4.62 3.16
CA ASP A 53 -17.94 4.99 3.18
C ASP A 53 -18.33 6.00 2.10
N THR A 54 -17.34 6.66 1.49
CA THR A 54 -17.55 7.67 0.45
C THR A 54 -17.76 7.09 -0.95
N THR A 55 -17.62 5.78 -1.13
CA THR A 55 -17.74 5.12 -2.44
C THR A 55 -18.58 3.86 -2.37
N SER A 56 -19.46 3.66 -3.37
CA SER A 56 -20.28 2.44 -3.47
C SER A 56 -19.53 1.22 -4.00
N VAL A 57 -18.43 1.44 -4.73
CA VAL A 57 -17.54 0.40 -5.24
C VAL A 57 -16.14 0.62 -4.66
N PRO A 58 -15.58 -0.35 -3.94
CA PRO A 58 -14.27 -0.18 -3.32
C PRO A 58 -13.14 -0.12 -4.36
N TYR A 59 -12.13 0.65 -4.07
CA TYR A 59 -10.86 0.71 -4.82
C TYR A 59 -9.72 1.11 -3.89
N SER A 60 -8.50 0.75 -4.25
CA SER A 60 -7.29 1.12 -3.53
C SER A 60 -6.65 2.38 -4.10
N ARG A 61 -5.85 3.04 -3.27
CA ARG A 61 -5.01 4.18 -3.66
C ARG A 61 -3.65 4.04 -3.02
N VAL A 62 -2.65 4.67 -3.61
CA VAL A 62 -1.41 4.98 -2.92
C VAL A 62 -1.41 6.48 -2.65
N LEU A 63 -1.17 6.87 -1.40
CA LEU A 63 -1.20 8.27 -0.97
C LEU A 63 0.16 8.68 -0.42
N GLU A 64 0.62 9.86 -0.78
CA GLU A 64 1.65 10.60 -0.07
C GLU A 64 0.97 11.79 0.63
N LEU A 65 1.11 11.86 1.94
CA LEU A 65 0.39 12.81 2.80
C LEU A 65 1.38 13.62 3.63
N ASP A 66 1.07 14.90 3.83
CA ASP A 66 1.68 15.67 4.92
C ASP A 66 1.06 15.19 6.24
N PRO A 67 1.85 14.62 7.17
CA PRO A 67 1.29 14.06 8.40
C PRO A 67 0.81 15.11 9.40
N HIS A 68 1.17 16.39 9.24
CA HIS A 68 0.79 17.47 10.14
C HIS A 68 -0.51 18.16 9.73
N THR A 69 -0.74 18.27 8.40
CA THR A 69 -1.94 18.89 7.84
C THR A 69 -2.99 17.88 7.39
N GLY A 70 -2.53 16.64 7.05
CA GLY A 70 -3.36 15.61 6.42
C GLY A 70 -3.57 15.85 4.92
N GLU A 71 -2.94 16.87 4.35
CA GLU A 71 -3.07 17.19 2.93
C GLU A 71 -2.41 16.13 2.04
N GLU A 72 -3.07 15.84 0.93
CA GLU A 72 -2.54 14.98 -0.11
C GLU A 72 -1.48 15.72 -0.93
N VAL A 73 -0.25 15.19 -0.91
CA VAL A 73 0.89 15.70 -1.69
C VAL A 73 0.94 15.04 -3.05
N TRP A 74 0.63 13.74 -3.09
CA TRP A 74 0.57 12.94 -4.30
C TRP A 74 -0.35 11.74 -4.09
N SER A 75 -1.00 11.29 -5.15
CA SER A 75 -1.76 10.04 -5.13
C SER A 75 -1.65 9.28 -6.45
N TYR A 76 -1.93 7.99 -6.34
CA TYR A 76 -2.13 7.10 -7.48
C TYR A 76 -3.42 6.30 -7.28
N GLU A 77 -4.23 6.27 -8.31
CA GLU A 77 -5.34 5.34 -8.52
C GLU A 77 -5.41 4.99 -10.00
N ASP A 78 -5.97 3.84 -10.34
CA ASP A 78 -6.19 3.46 -11.75
C ASP A 78 -7.34 4.27 -12.37
N ASN A 79 -7.43 4.23 -13.68
CA ASN A 79 -8.54 4.80 -14.42
C ASN A 79 -9.18 3.72 -15.33
N PRO A 80 -10.39 3.20 -14.97
CA PRO A 80 -11.23 3.56 -13.81
C PRO A 80 -10.65 3.06 -12.47
N PRO A 81 -10.93 3.75 -11.33
CA PRO A 81 -10.32 3.42 -10.03
C PRO A 81 -10.53 1.98 -9.56
N GLN A 82 -11.67 1.37 -9.92
CA GLN A 82 -12.05 0.01 -9.52
C GLN A 82 -11.15 -1.09 -10.09
N THR A 83 -10.33 -0.78 -11.09
CA THR A 83 -9.35 -1.73 -11.67
C THR A 83 -8.12 -1.92 -10.78
N PHE A 84 -7.97 -1.11 -9.74
CA PHE A 84 -6.94 -1.21 -8.72
C PHE A 84 -7.58 -1.43 -7.34
N PHE A 85 -7.67 -2.69 -6.90
CA PHE A 85 -8.25 -2.99 -5.60
C PHE A 85 -7.60 -4.20 -4.92
N SER A 86 -6.91 -3.95 -3.84
CA SER A 86 -6.38 -4.97 -2.94
C SER A 86 -6.96 -4.75 -1.54
N PRO A 87 -7.93 -5.58 -1.08
CA PRO A 87 -8.66 -5.36 0.17
C PRO A 87 -7.80 -5.52 1.43
N TYR A 88 -6.61 -6.09 1.32
CA TYR A 88 -5.68 -6.34 2.43
C TYR A 88 -4.25 -6.50 1.91
N MET A 89 -3.26 -6.50 2.80
CA MET A 89 -1.83 -6.53 2.46
C MET A 89 -1.42 -5.31 1.63
N SER A 90 -0.45 -5.48 0.73
CA SER A 90 0.01 -4.46 -0.21
C SER A 90 1.06 -3.50 0.37
N SER A 91 1.77 -2.86 -0.52
CA SER A 91 2.78 -1.88 -0.16
C SER A 91 3.05 -0.92 -1.32
N ALA A 92 3.60 0.23 -0.98
CA ALA A 92 4.19 1.16 -1.94
C ALA A 92 5.60 1.52 -1.49
N GLN A 93 6.48 1.86 -2.42
CA GLN A 93 7.85 2.30 -2.15
C GLN A 93 8.22 3.41 -3.13
N ARG A 94 8.62 4.57 -2.62
CA ARG A 94 9.21 5.61 -3.47
C ARG A 94 10.62 5.20 -3.87
N LEU A 95 10.90 5.19 -5.16
CA LEU A 95 12.19 4.84 -5.73
C LEU A 95 13.09 6.08 -5.88
N PRO A 96 14.44 5.90 -5.97
CA PRO A 96 15.37 7.01 -6.15
C PRO A 96 15.15 7.83 -7.43
N ASN A 97 14.57 7.23 -8.48
CA ASN A 97 14.23 7.91 -9.73
C ASN A 97 12.95 8.75 -9.65
N GLY A 98 12.28 8.78 -8.49
CA GLY A 98 11.01 9.48 -8.26
C GLY A 98 9.76 8.65 -8.57
N ASN A 99 9.88 7.51 -9.22
CA ASN A 99 8.76 6.61 -9.46
C ASN A 99 8.31 5.93 -8.16
N THR A 100 7.11 5.37 -8.18
CA THR A 100 6.58 4.58 -7.06
C THR A 100 6.41 3.13 -7.49
N PHE A 101 7.08 2.21 -6.79
CA PHE A 101 6.88 0.79 -6.91
C PHE A 101 5.71 0.36 -6.03
N ILE A 102 4.74 -0.32 -6.60
CA ILE A 102 3.48 -0.71 -5.93
C ILE A 102 3.34 -2.23 -5.99
N ALA A 103 3.03 -2.83 -4.85
CA ALA A 103 2.63 -4.22 -4.74
C ALA A 103 1.13 -4.29 -4.43
N GLU A 104 0.34 -4.67 -5.42
CA GLU A 104 -1.08 -5.00 -5.27
C GLU A 104 -1.20 -6.43 -4.74
N GLY A 105 -1.12 -6.55 -3.43
CA GLY A 105 -0.79 -7.80 -2.73
C GLY A 105 -1.78 -8.91 -2.93
N SER A 106 -3.08 -8.63 -3.02
CA SER A 106 -4.13 -9.66 -3.13
C SER A 106 -4.08 -10.44 -4.45
N PHE A 107 -3.55 -9.83 -5.50
CA PHE A 107 -3.50 -10.38 -6.86
C PHE A 107 -2.08 -10.63 -7.37
N GLY A 108 -1.07 -10.42 -6.52
CA GLY A 108 0.33 -10.65 -6.88
C GLY A 108 0.82 -9.77 -8.04
N ARG A 109 0.17 -8.63 -8.29
CA ARG A 109 0.60 -7.65 -9.29
C ARG A 109 1.62 -6.70 -8.65
N LEU A 110 2.79 -6.60 -9.26
CA LEU A 110 3.85 -5.68 -8.89
C LEU A 110 4.03 -4.71 -10.06
N PHE A 111 4.02 -3.41 -9.80
CA PHE A 111 4.16 -2.46 -10.90
C PHE A 111 4.83 -1.16 -10.44
N GLU A 112 5.32 -0.39 -11.39
CA GLU A 112 5.98 0.89 -11.15
C GLU A 112 5.26 1.98 -11.92
N VAL A 113 4.96 3.08 -11.24
CA VAL A 113 4.32 4.25 -11.82
C VAL A 113 5.23 5.47 -11.75
N THR A 114 5.15 6.32 -12.77
CA THR A 114 5.80 7.64 -12.76
C THR A 114 5.13 8.58 -11.78
N PRO A 115 5.74 9.74 -11.43
CA PRO A 115 5.06 10.78 -10.67
C PRO A 115 3.76 11.27 -11.34
N GLY A 116 3.65 11.16 -12.66
CA GLY A 116 2.44 11.49 -13.42
C GLY A 116 1.37 10.41 -13.46
N GLY A 117 1.63 9.22 -12.86
CA GLY A 117 0.67 8.12 -12.81
C GLY A 117 0.77 7.11 -13.97
N ASP A 118 1.72 7.26 -14.89
CA ASP A 118 1.89 6.30 -15.98
C ASP A 118 2.56 5.01 -15.49
N VAL A 119 1.98 3.85 -15.81
CA VAL A 119 2.59 2.54 -15.53
C VAL A 119 3.73 2.30 -16.51
N VAL A 120 4.95 2.16 -15.99
CA VAL A 120 6.19 1.99 -16.79
C VAL A 120 6.80 0.60 -16.66
N TRP A 121 6.36 -0.19 -15.69
CA TRP A 121 6.79 -1.57 -15.51
C TRP A 121 5.70 -2.36 -14.77
N GLU A 122 5.52 -3.62 -15.14
CA GLU A 122 4.57 -4.51 -14.49
C GLU A 122 5.08 -5.95 -14.48
N PHE A 123 4.79 -6.66 -13.40
CA PHE A 123 5.04 -8.10 -13.24
C PHE A 123 3.94 -8.74 -12.41
N VAL A 124 3.40 -9.85 -12.89
CA VAL A 124 2.45 -10.66 -12.13
C VAL A 124 3.15 -11.92 -11.63
N VAL A 125 3.08 -12.16 -10.33
CA VAL A 125 3.69 -13.33 -9.69
C VAL A 125 3.06 -14.60 -10.23
N PRO A 126 3.84 -15.49 -10.91
CA PRO A 126 3.29 -16.67 -11.57
C PRO A 126 3.07 -17.86 -10.63
N GLN A 127 3.52 -17.79 -9.38
CA GLN A 127 3.39 -18.85 -8.39
C GLN A 127 2.05 -18.76 -7.68
N PHE A 128 1.20 -19.75 -7.92
CA PHE A 128 -0.09 -19.86 -7.25
C PHE A 128 -0.03 -20.92 -6.14
N ARG A 129 -0.67 -20.63 -5.00
CA ARG A 129 -0.84 -21.53 -3.88
C ARG A 129 -2.31 -21.84 -3.67
N SER A 130 -2.63 -23.11 -3.49
CA SER A 130 -3.94 -23.54 -2.99
C SER A 130 -3.91 -23.48 -1.46
N PHE A 131 -4.91 -22.85 -0.86
CA PHE A 131 -5.09 -22.94 0.59
C PHE A 131 -5.66 -24.31 0.94
N GLY A 132 -5.04 -25.01 1.91
CA GLY A 132 -5.53 -26.31 2.37
C GLY A 132 -6.92 -26.18 3.00
N LYS A 133 -7.69 -27.28 2.98
CA LYS A 133 -9.00 -27.37 3.66
C LYS A 133 -8.83 -26.98 5.14
N GLY A 134 -9.69 -26.12 5.66
CA GLY A 134 -9.71 -25.71 7.07
C GLY A 134 -9.22 -24.28 7.35
N VAL A 135 -8.88 -23.48 6.36
CA VAL A 135 -8.44 -22.08 6.55
C VAL A 135 -9.61 -21.08 6.40
N GLY A 136 -10.86 -21.54 6.38
CA GLY A 136 -12.06 -20.67 6.30
C GLY A 136 -12.28 -20.01 4.92
N LEU A 137 -11.52 -20.40 3.92
CA LEU A 137 -11.65 -19.97 2.51
C LEU A 137 -12.15 -21.12 1.62
N GLU A 138 -12.90 -22.04 2.21
CA GLU A 138 -13.36 -23.28 1.57
C GLU A 138 -14.29 -23.07 0.36
N SER A 139 -14.72 -21.84 0.11
CA SER A 139 -15.57 -21.51 -1.03
C SER A 139 -14.79 -21.10 -2.29
N SER A 140 -13.47 -20.94 -2.22
CA SER A 140 -12.65 -20.65 -3.38
C SER A 140 -11.77 -21.85 -3.72
N ASP A 141 -12.18 -22.65 -4.68
CA ASP A 141 -11.31 -23.63 -5.36
C ASP A 141 -10.17 -22.95 -6.14
N GLY A 142 -9.95 -21.65 -5.88
CA GLY A 142 -8.98 -20.81 -6.54
C GLY A 142 -7.61 -20.87 -5.88
N ALA A 143 -6.59 -21.07 -6.68
CA ALA A 143 -5.22 -20.78 -6.28
C ALA A 143 -4.99 -19.26 -6.22
N GLN A 144 -4.24 -18.79 -5.22
CA GLN A 144 -3.91 -17.38 -5.06
C GLN A 144 -2.40 -17.17 -5.26
N ASN A 145 -2.05 -16.08 -5.92
CA ASN A 145 -0.68 -15.61 -6.10
C ASN A 145 -0.36 -14.39 -5.22
N SER A 146 -1.08 -14.25 -4.11
CA SER A 146 -0.97 -13.11 -3.22
C SER A 146 0.44 -12.92 -2.65
N VAL A 147 0.86 -11.66 -2.52
CA VAL A 147 2.14 -11.23 -1.96
C VAL A 147 1.88 -10.25 -0.83
N PHE A 148 2.39 -10.53 0.36
CA PHE A 148 2.16 -9.65 1.50
C PHE A 148 2.74 -8.25 1.27
N ARG A 149 3.99 -8.19 0.77
CA ARG A 149 4.77 -6.98 0.53
C ARG A 149 5.90 -7.27 -0.45
N ALA A 150 6.30 -6.29 -1.24
CA ALA A 150 7.47 -6.36 -2.09
C ALA A 150 8.31 -5.08 -2.01
N TYR A 151 9.60 -5.20 -2.27
CA TYR A 151 10.55 -4.11 -2.37
C TYR A 151 11.37 -4.25 -3.64
N ARG A 152 11.76 -3.11 -4.21
CA ARG A 152 12.68 -3.04 -5.33
C ARG A 152 13.98 -2.39 -4.87
N TYR A 153 15.10 -3.01 -5.22
CA TYR A 153 16.44 -2.53 -4.93
C TYR A 153 17.22 -2.33 -6.22
N SER A 154 18.06 -1.30 -6.27
CA SER A 154 19.02 -1.14 -7.35
C SER A 154 20.22 -2.09 -7.14
N ALA A 155 20.96 -2.36 -8.22
CA ALA A 155 22.21 -3.16 -8.13
C ALA A 155 23.23 -2.51 -7.19
N GLU A 156 23.24 -1.18 -7.08
CA GLU A 156 24.13 -0.45 -6.17
C GLU A 156 23.77 -0.65 -4.69
N GLN A 157 22.48 -0.89 -4.39
CA GLN A 157 22.01 -1.19 -3.02
C GLN A 157 22.29 -2.65 -2.62
N LEU A 158 22.59 -3.50 -3.59
CA LEU A 158 22.86 -4.92 -3.39
C LEU A 158 24.19 -5.32 -4.05
N PRO A 159 25.32 -4.73 -3.62
CA PRO A 159 26.61 -4.92 -4.31
C PRO A 159 27.20 -6.34 -4.19
N TRP A 160 26.53 -7.22 -3.44
CA TRP A 160 26.90 -8.65 -3.29
C TRP A 160 26.09 -9.60 -4.20
N LEU A 161 25.14 -9.11 -4.99
CA LEU A 161 24.43 -9.84 -6.03
C LEU A 161 25.10 -9.60 -7.39
#